data_352eb6a2b7c3cbc8eddda8ae216dc0e3
#
_entry.id   352eb6a2b7c3cbc8eddda8ae216dc0e3
#
_cell.length_a   1.000
_cell.length_b   1.000
_cell.length_c   1.000
_cell.angle_alpha   90.00
_cell.angle_beta   90.00
_cell.angle_gamma   90.00
#
_symmetry.space_group_name_H-M   'P 1'
#
loop_
_entity.id
_entity.type
_entity.pdbx_description
1 polymer ?
#
loop_
_entity_poly.entity_id
_entity_poly.type
_entity_poly.pdbx_seq_one_letter_code
_entity_poly.pdbx_strand_id
1 'polypeptide(L)'
;MKKLILLLLCAVSSFSLATTQASDGSNLRDSIFRIYRSMPADTARTQFLKDLFVRNIDKDWSAELLDSALASAISMKDVESELALRYEYFRYYTFRLDGENMDKALALLKEVCYRSKIYDNYFSALHYMLQLKG
;
A
#
# COMPACT_ATOMS: atom_id res chain seq x y z
N MET A 1 12.02 -15.89 11.96
CA MET A 1 11.05 -14.92 11.40
C MET A 1 11.32 -14.56 9.94
N LYS A 2 12.54 -14.13 9.57
CA LYS A 2 12.86 -13.80 8.15
C LYS A 2 12.62 -14.99 7.17
N LYS A 3 12.87 -16.22 7.59
CA LYS A 3 12.63 -17.43 6.76
C LYS A 3 11.14 -17.71 6.54
N LEU A 4 10.29 -17.40 7.52
CA LEU A 4 8.84 -17.60 7.42
C LEU A 4 8.21 -16.58 6.47
N ILE A 5 8.66 -15.33 6.49
CA ILE A 5 8.22 -14.26 5.59
C ILE A 5 8.65 -14.59 4.15
N LEU A 6 9.85 -15.10 3.94
CA LEU A 6 10.35 -15.51 2.62
C LEU A 6 9.55 -16.68 2.05
N LEU A 7 9.19 -17.68 2.88
CA LEU A 7 8.34 -18.81 2.50
C LEU A 7 6.91 -18.35 2.14
N LEU A 8 6.36 -17.38 2.87
CA LEU A 8 5.05 -16.81 2.59
C LEU A 8 5.05 -16.00 1.28
N LEU A 9 6.12 -15.24 1.00
CA LEU A 9 6.30 -14.55 -0.27
C LEU A 9 6.49 -15.51 -1.46
N CYS A 10 7.20 -16.60 -1.27
CA CYS A 10 7.35 -17.68 -2.26
C CYS A 10 6.01 -18.39 -2.52
N ALA A 11 5.20 -18.63 -1.50
CA ALA A 11 3.87 -19.23 -1.64
C ALA A 11 2.92 -18.35 -2.45
N VAL A 12 2.94 -17.02 -2.24
CA VAL A 12 2.16 -16.06 -3.03
C VAL A 12 2.65 -16.01 -4.47
N SER A 13 3.96 -16.03 -4.70
CA SER A 13 4.55 -16.06 -6.05
C SER A 13 4.24 -17.35 -6.80
N SER A 14 4.29 -18.49 -6.11
CA SER A 14 3.94 -19.79 -6.69
C SER A 14 2.46 -19.89 -7.03
N PHE A 15 1.59 -19.29 -6.23
CA PHE A 15 0.14 -19.27 -6.46
C PHE A 15 -0.21 -18.42 -7.67
N SER A 16 0.46 -17.29 -7.89
CA SER A 16 0.24 -16.42 -9.05
C SER A 16 0.67 -17.07 -10.38
N LEU A 17 1.63 -17.97 -10.36
CA LEU A 17 2.07 -18.74 -11.52
C LEU A 17 1.15 -19.90 -11.91
N ALA A 18 0.37 -20.43 -10.94
CA ALA A 18 -0.53 -21.57 -11.15
C ALA A 18 -1.91 -21.15 -11.72
N THR A 19 -2.24 -19.86 -11.69
CA THR A 19 -3.56 -19.35 -12.01
C THR A 19 -3.52 -18.41 -13.21
N THR A 20 -3.43 -18.94 -14.42
CA THR A 20 -3.43 -18.16 -15.67
C THR A 20 -4.82 -17.89 -16.22
N GLN A 21 -5.90 -17.98 -15.44
CA GLN A 21 -7.29 -17.80 -15.88
C GLN A 21 -7.95 -16.53 -15.33
N ALA A 22 -8.97 -16.02 -16.05
CA ALA A 22 -9.58 -14.69 -15.88
C ALA A 22 -10.35 -14.46 -14.55
N SER A 23 -10.58 -15.48 -13.73
CA SER A 23 -11.18 -15.36 -12.38
C SER A 23 -10.15 -15.07 -11.28
N ASP A 24 -8.92 -14.80 -11.66
CA ASP A 24 -7.75 -14.91 -10.78
C ASP A 24 -7.56 -13.72 -9.84
N GLY A 25 -8.11 -12.55 -10.17
CA GLY A 25 -8.00 -11.36 -9.33
C GLY A 25 -8.61 -11.55 -7.95
N SER A 26 -9.79 -12.16 -7.86
CA SER A 26 -10.44 -12.44 -6.58
C SER A 26 -9.72 -13.52 -5.78
N ASN A 27 -9.22 -14.56 -6.44
CA ASN A 27 -8.48 -15.64 -5.79
C ASN A 27 -7.14 -15.15 -5.22
N LEU A 28 -6.42 -14.33 -5.97
CA LEU A 28 -5.18 -13.72 -5.51
C LEU A 28 -5.43 -12.78 -4.33
N ARG A 29 -6.42 -11.90 -4.43
CA ARG A 29 -6.84 -11.00 -3.37
C ARG A 29 -7.17 -11.77 -2.08
N ASP A 30 -7.99 -12.80 -2.17
CA ASP A 30 -8.42 -13.60 -1.02
C ASP A 30 -7.24 -14.36 -0.38
N SER A 31 -6.31 -14.84 -1.20
CA SER A 31 -5.08 -15.47 -0.72
C SER A 31 -4.18 -14.49 0.04
N ILE A 32 -4.03 -13.28 -0.47
CA ILE A 32 -3.27 -12.20 0.19
C ILE A 32 -3.88 -11.90 1.56
N PHE A 33 -5.20 -11.70 1.64
CA PHE A 33 -5.87 -11.40 2.90
C PHE A 33 -5.83 -12.57 3.89
N ARG A 34 -5.85 -13.80 3.42
CA ARG A 34 -5.67 -14.98 4.27
C ARG A 34 -4.29 -14.99 4.92
N ILE A 35 -3.24 -14.75 4.14
CA ILE A 35 -1.87 -14.66 4.64
C ILE A 35 -1.75 -13.48 5.62
N TYR A 36 -2.24 -12.31 5.25
CA TYR A 36 -2.22 -11.12 6.09
C TYR A 36 -2.85 -11.37 7.46
N ARG A 37 -4.02 -12.03 7.53
CA ARG A 37 -4.68 -12.34 8.79
C ARG A 37 -3.91 -13.32 9.66
N SER A 38 -3.07 -14.16 9.07
CA SER A 38 -2.22 -15.12 9.80
C SER A 38 -0.94 -14.50 10.35
N MET A 39 -0.56 -13.32 9.88
CA MET A 39 0.65 -12.62 10.34
C MET A 39 0.43 -11.93 11.69
N PRO A 40 1.48 -11.83 12.53
CA PRO A 40 1.43 -10.98 13.72
C PRO A 40 1.08 -9.53 13.37
N ALA A 41 0.37 -8.83 14.29
CA ALA A 41 0.02 -7.42 14.12
C ALA A 41 1.25 -6.54 14.42
N ASP A 42 2.15 -6.42 13.47
CA ASP A 42 3.37 -5.63 13.55
C ASP A 42 3.65 -4.87 12.23
N THR A 43 4.72 -4.11 12.20
CA THR A 43 5.14 -3.32 11.03
C THR A 43 5.41 -4.21 9.79
N ALA A 44 5.90 -5.44 9.98
CA ALA A 44 6.14 -6.37 8.87
C ALA A 44 4.85 -6.74 8.13
N ARG A 45 3.73 -6.90 8.85
CA ARG A 45 2.41 -7.12 8.30
C ARG A 45 1.92 -5.94 7.44
N THR A 46 2.12 -4.73 7.92
CA THR A 46 1.81 -3.51 7.17
C THR A 46 2.67 -3.39 5.91
N GLN A 47 3.96 -3.65 6.02
CA GLN A 47 4.90 -3.63 4.89
C GLN A 47 4.55 -4.68 3.84
N PHE A 48 4.12 -5.87 4.25
CA PHE A 48 3.66 -6.93 3.36
C PHE A 48 2.53 -6.47 2.45
N LEU A 49 1.49 -5.84 3.01
CA LEU A 49 0.38 -5.31 2.21
C LEU A 49 0.81 -4.17 1.30
N LYS A 50 1.68 -3.27 1.78
CA LYS A 50 2.20 -2.17 0.97
C LYS A 50 2.98 -2.68 -0.24
N ASP A 51 3.84 -3.67 -0.08
CA ASP A 51 4.63 -4.24 -1.17
C ASP A 51 3.74 -4.94 -2.21
N LEU A 52 2.69 -5.62 -1.76
CA LEU A 52 1.72 -6.23 -2.65
C LEU A 52 0.85 -5.20 -3.36
N PHE A 53 0.49 -4.11 -2.69
CA PHE A 53 -0.18 -2.99 -3.34
C PHE A 53 0.66 -2.43 -4.49
N VAL A 54 1.93 -2.13 -4.27
CA VAL A 54 2.83 -1.57 -5.29
C VAL A 54 2.89 -2.47 -6.53
N ARG A 55 2.92 -3.78 -6.34
CA ARG A 55 2.94 -4.76 -7.43
C ARG A 55 1.60 -4.91 -8.18
N ASN A 56 0.51 -4.51 -7.56
CA ASN A 56 -0.85 -4.68 -8.08
C ASN A 56 -1.62 -3.36 -8.20
N ILE A 57 -0.91 -2.25 -8.34
CA ILE A 57 -1.51 -0.90 -8.38
C ILE A 57 -2.52 -0.73 -9.51
N ASP A 58 -2.40 -1.49 -10.58
CA ASP A 58 -3.31 -1.50 -11.73
C ASP A 58 -4.62 -2.26 -11.46
N LYS A 59 -4.71 -3.04 -10.39
CA LYS A 59 -5.88 -3.84 -10.05
C LYS A 59 -6.90 -3.02 -9.24
N ASP A 60 -8.18 -3.16 -9.52
CA ASP A 60 -9.25 -2.43 -8.84
C ASP A 60 -9.32 -2.74 -7.34
N TRP A 61 -9.00 -3.98 -6.97
CA TRP A 61 -8.99 -4.42 -5.57
C TRP A 61 -7.75 -3.97 -4.78
N SER A 62 -6.75 -3.38 -5.43
CA SER A 62 -5.49 -3.00 -4.74
C SER A 62 -5.67 -1.95 -3.65
N ALA A 63 -6.65 -1.05 -3.80
CA ALA A 63 -6.96 -0.05 -2.76
C ALA A 63 -7.34 -0.68 -1.43
N GLU A 64 -7.95 -1.87 -1.42
CA GLU A 64 -8.29 -2.59 -0.18
C GLU A 64 -7.04 -2.99 0.61
N LEU A 65 -5.91 -3.23 -0.06
CA LEU A 65 -4.63 -3.51 0.59
C LEU A 65 -4.12 -2.26 1.33
N LEU A 66 -4.24 -1.09 0.70
CA LEU A 66 -3.90 0.18 1.35
C LEU A 66 -4.80 0.48 2.54
N ASP A 67 -6.11 0.28 2.40
CA ASP A 67 -7.07 0.53 3.48
C ASP A 67 -6.74 -0.33 4.71
N SER A 68 -6.48 -1.61 4.51
CA SER A 68 -6.13 -2.54 5.59
C SER A 68 -4.77 -2.22 6.21
N ALA A 69 -3.78 -1.90 5.40
CA ALA A 69 -2.45 -1.52 5.87
C ALA A 69 -2.49 -0.20 6.67
N LEU A 70 -3.22 0.80 6.17
CA LEU A 70 -3.35 2.09 6.85
C LEU A 70 -4.08 1.96 8.19
N ALA A 71 -5.18 1.21 8.24
CA ALA A 71 -5.90 0.93 9.48
C ALA A 71 -4.97 0.25 10.51
N SER A 72 -4.15 -0.68 10.08
CA SER A 72 -3.15 -1.35 10.94
C SER A 72 -2.09 -0.38 11.46
N ALA A 73 -1.51 0.45 10.57
CA ALA A 73 -0.49 1.43 10.95
C ALA A 73 -1.03 2.45 11.97
N ILE A 74 -2.25 2.95 11.77
CA ILE A 74 -2.91 3.89 12.70
C ILE A 74 -3.16 3.20 14.04
N SER A 75 -3.67 1.98 14.05
CA SER A 75 -3.93 1.20 15.26
C SER A 75 -2.65 0.98 16.08
N MET A 76 -1.54 0.74 15.43
CA MET A 76 -0.22 0.55 16.07
C MET A 76 0.48 1.87 16.42
N LYS A 77 -0.07 3.01 16.02
CA LYS A 77 0.59 4.34 16.11
C LYS A 77 1.94 4.37 15.38
N ASP A 78 2.07 3.59 14.32
CA ASP A 78 3.26 3.54 13.46
C ASP A 78 3.19 4.67 12.43
N VAL A 79 3.69 5.83 12.83
CA VAL A 79 3.62 7.07 12.03
C VAL A 79 4.43 6.96 10.74
N GLU A 80 5.56 6.27 10.74
CA GLU A 80 6.37 6.09 9.54
C GLU A 80 5.64 5.26 8.49
N SER A 81 5.01 4.17 8.91
CA SER A 81 4.17 3.37 8.02
C SER A 81 2.93 4.15 7.56
N GLU A 82 2.29 4.92 8.44
CA GLU A 82 1.16 5.78 8.05
C GLU A 82 1.56 6.77 6.96
N LEU A 83 2.68 7.46 7.10
CA LEU A 83 3.19 8.41 6.11
C LEU A 83 3.48 7.73 4.76
N ALA A 84 4.15 6.59 4.79
CA ALA A 84 4.46 5.82 3.58
C ALA A 84 3.17 5.38 2.85
N LEU A 85 2.17 4.90 3.59
CA LEU A 85 0.90 4.46 3.02
C LEU A 85 0.06 5.62 2.47
N ARG A 86 0.04 6.77 3.14
CA ARG A 86 -0.62 7.97 2.62
C ARG A 86 0.04 8.50 1.35
N TYR A 87 1.35 8.35 1.22
CA TYR A 87 2.06 8.62 -0.04
C TYR A 87 1.64 7.64 -1.14
N GLU A 88 1.45 6.35 -0.83
CA GLU A 88 0.95 5.38 -1.80
C GLU A 88 -0.49 5.66 -2.25
N TYR A 89 -1.37 6.20 -1.39
CA TYR A 89 -2.68 6.69 -1.81
C TYR A 89 -2.57 7.83 -2.82
N PHE A 90 -1.69 8.79 -2.58
CA PHE A 90 -1.43 9.85 -3.54
C PHE A 90 -0.98 9.28 -4.89
N ARG A 91 -0.05 8.33 -4.90
CA ARG A 91 0.41 7.65 -6.13
C ARG A 91 -0.72 6.87 -6.81
N TYR A 92 -1.54 6.18 -6.06
CA TYR A 92 -2.67 5.42 -6.56
C TYR A 92 -3.66 6.29 -7.34
N TYR A 93 -4.05 7.42 -6.77
CA TYR A 93 -4.97 8.34 -7.45
C TYR A 93 -4.30 9.08 -8.61
N THR A 94 -3.02 9.37 -8.51
CA THR A 94 -2.25 9.93 -9.62
C THR A 94 -2.19 8.96 -10.80
N PHE A 95 -1.95 7.69 -10.54
CA PHE A 95 -1.94 6.63 -11.56
C PHE A 95 -3.30 6.50 -12.27
N ARG A 96 -4.39 6.71 -11.56
CA ARG A 96 -5.74 6.67 -12.11
C ARG A 96 -6.23 7.99 -12.70
N LEU A 97 -5.42 9.02 -12.71
CA LEU A 97 -5.78 10.37 -13.17
C LEU A 97 -7.01 10.94 -12.43
N ASP A 98 -7.19 10.56 -11.17
CA ASP A 98 -8.26 11.02 -10.30
C ASP A 98 -7.80 12.23 -9.49
N GLY A 99 -7.89 13.42 -10.11
CA GLY A 99 -7.38 14.66 -9.54
C GLY A 99 -8.04 15.04 -8.20
N GLU A 100 -9.33 14.81 -8.05
CA GLU A 100 -10.05 15.15 -6.80
C GLU A 100 -9.54 14.31 -5.63
N ASN A 101 -9.44 13.00 -5.80
CA ASN A 101 -8.96 12.11 -4.75
C ASN A 101 -7.43 12.24 -4.55
N MET A 102 -6.68 12.57 -5.59
CA MET A 102 -5.27 12.92 -5.48
C MET A 102 -5.05 14.12 -4.55
N ASP A 103 -5.83 15.20 -4.72
CA ASP A 103 -5.75 16.40 -3.87
C ASP A 103 -6.13 16.08 -2.43
N LYS A 104 -7.15 15.26 -2.20
CA LYS A 104 -7.54 14.79 -0.86
C LYS A 104 -6.44 13.96 -0.21
N ALA A 105 -5.83 13.05 -0.96
CA ALA A 105 -4.73 12.21 -0.47
C ALA A 105 -3.51 13.06 -0.11
N LEU A 106 -3.19 14.06 -0.92
CA LEU A 106 -2.10 15.00 -0.65
C LEU A 106 -2.36 15.83 0.62
N ALA A 107 -3.60 16.30 0.82
CA ALA A 107 -3.99 17.06 2.01
C ALA A 107 -3.86 16.22 3.29
N LEU A 108 -4.28 14.96 3.26
CA LEU A 108 -4.14 14.02 4.38
C LEU A 108 -2.67 13.69 4.68
N LEU A 109 -1.86 13.50 3.65
CA LEU A 109 -0.42 13.30 3.80
C LEU A 109 0.22 14.52 4.47
N LYS A 110 -0.10 15.71 3.99
CA LYS A 110 0.37 16.98 4.56
C LYS A 110 0.02 17.09 6.05
N GLU A 111 -1.22 16.79 6.42
CA GLU A 111 -1.69 16.85 7.80
C GLU A 111 -0.84 15.95 8.73
N VAL A 112 -0.59 14.70 8.33
CA VAL A 112 0.22 13.78 9.12
C VAL A 112 1.68 14.23 9.20
N CYS A 113 2.23 14.76 8.11
CA CYS A 113 3.58 15.33 8.10
C CYS A 113 3.73 16.49 9.09
N TYR A 114 2.78 17.41 9.13
CA TYR A 114 2.81 18.55 10.07
C TYR A 114 2.65 18.10 11.52
N ARG A 115 1.78 17.12 11.79
CA ARG A 115 1.59 16.56 13.12
C ARG A 115 2.83 15.81 13.63
N SER A 116 3.48 15.06 12.76
CA SER A 116 4.65 14.24 13.10
C SER A 116 5.98 14.97 12.95
N LYS A 117 6.01 16.09 12.25
CA LYS A 117 7.22 16.84 11.85
C LYS A 117 8.19 16.02 10.97
N ILE A 118 7.64 15.07 10.20
CA ILE A 118 8.36 14.24 9.22
C ILE A 118 7.83 14.59 7.83
N TYR A 119 8.65 15.21 6.99
CA TYR A 119 8.19 15.84 5.75
C TYR A 119 8.63 15.14 4.46
N ASP A 120 9.48 14.12 4.54
CA ASP A 120 10.11 13.51 3.36
C ASP A 120 9.08 13.00 2.34
N ASN A 121 8.03 12.33 2.80
CA ASN A 121 7.00 11.80 1.93
C ASN A 121 6.17 12.91 1.26
N TYR A 122 5.95 14.00 1.96
CA TYR A 122 5.25 15.16 1.41
C TYR A 122 6.08 15.86 0.34
N PHE A 123 7.37 16.08 0.58
CA PHE A 123 8.27 16.64 -0.43
C PHE A 123 8.41 15.72 -1.64
N SER A 124 8.43 14.42 -1.44
CA SER A 124 8.41 13.45 -2.54
C SER A 124 7.15 13.56 -3.40
N ALA A 125 5.98 13.73 -2.77
CA ALA A 125 4.72 13.94 -3.48
C ALA A 125 4.71 15.26 -4.27
N LEU A 126 5.17 16.34 -3.67
CA LEU A 126 5.28 17.64 -4.36
C LEU A 126 6.24 17.57 -5.54
N HIS A 127 7.39 16.94 -5.38
CA HIS A 127 8.36 16.73 -6.46
C HIS A 127 7.74 15.94 -7.61
N TYR A 128 7.02 14.88 -7.31
CA TYR A 128 6.32 14.08 -8.32
C TYR A 128 5.27 14.91 -9.09
N MET A 129 4.50 15.75 -8.39
CA MET A 129 3.54 16.65 -9.04
C MET A 129 4.21 17.65 -9.98
N LEU A 130 5.38 18.17 -9.61
CA LEU A 130 6.13 19.08 -10.48
C LEU A 130 6.60 18.38 -11.76
N GLN A 131 7.02 17.13 -11.67
CA GLN A 131 7.39 16.34 -12.84
C GLN A 131 6.22 16.08 -13.80
N LEU A 132 5.01 15.89 -13.26
CA LEU A 132 3.81 15.69 -14.09
C LEU A 132 3.37 16.95 -14.83
N LYS A 133 3.66 18.12 -14.28
CA LYS A 133 3.30 19.44 -14.87
C LYS A 133 4.33 19.96 -15.88
N GLY A 134 5.51 19.41 -15.86
CA GLY A 134 6.59 19.77 -16.79
C GLY A 134 6.48 19.04 -18.11
#